data_6b8bd340b278f27108b5a8c8c9a6f9f9
#
_entry.id   6b8bd340b278f27108b5a8c8c9a6f9f9
#
_cell.length_a   1.000
_cell.length_b   1.000
_cell.length_c   1.000
_cell.angle_alpha   90.00
_cell.angle_beta   90.00
_cell.angle_gamma   90.00
#
_symmetry.space_group_name_H-M   'P 1'
#
loop_
_entity.id
_entity.type
_entity.pdbx_description
1 polymer ?
#
loop_
_entity_poly.entity_id
_entity_poly.type
_entity_poly.pdbx_seq_one_letter_code
_entity_poly.pdbx_strand_id
1 'polypeptide(L)'
;MSLDLEKEYNNRARVPEHPGIIAGWARDSAAYRETNAPRVIAYGSGERHTLDLFEASAGPAVMFIHGGYWQALDKSFFSFAARGLNALGVSVAVPSYDLCPDVRIGDIVEQIRSACAVLHRATNAPIVVAGHSAGGHLAACMLATEAHAPAAYAISGLFELAPLIPTSLNEKLGLDAAEAEALSPLLWPAPEGKLLDAVVGGQESGEYLRQSAAMTTAWGEGGAETRYEEIEGANHFTVIAPLADAASPMCERIAQLTRKA
;
A
#
# COMPACT_ATOMS: atom_id res chain seq x y z
N MET A 1 -20.36 13.73 -21.31
CA MET A 1 -19.25 14.56 -20.79
C MET A 1 -18.09 13.61 -20.55
N SER A 2 -16.89 13.95 -21.01
CA SER A 2 -15.70 13.15 -20.69
C SER A 2 -15.42 13.25 -19.20
N LEU A 3 -14.94 12.17 -18.59
CA LEU A 3 -14.52 12.13 -17.18
C LEU A 3 -13.33 13.08 -16.99
N ASP A 4 -13.38 13.91 -15.96
CA ASP A 4 -12.30 14.82 -15.58
C ASP A 4 -11.30 14.05 -14.69
N LEU A 5 -10.30 13.44 -15.32
CA LEU A 5 -9.31 12.63 -14.63
C LEU A 5 -8.47 13.42 -13.64
N GLU A 6 -8.17 14.69 -13.91
CA GLU A 6 -7.48 15.56 -12.93
C GLU A 6 -8.29 15.65 -11.64
N LYS A 7 -9.59 15.88 -11.73
CA LYS A 7 -10.47 15.97 -10.56
C LYS A 7 -10.59 14.61 -9.84
N GLU A 8 -10.61 13.51 -10.59
CA GLU A 8 -10.75 12.18 -10.01
C GLU A 8 -9.51 11.78 -9.18
N TYR A 9 -8.30 12.13 -9.63
CA TYR A 9 -7.05 11.75 -8.96
C TYR A 9 -6.46 12.83 -8.06
N ASN A 10 -7.02 14.06 -8.04
CA ASN A 10 -6.55 15.12 -7.15
C ASN A 10 -7.16 14.99 -5.74
N ASN A 11 -6.71 13.98 -4.99
CA ASN A 11 -7.20 13.69 -3.64
C ASN A 11 -7.03 14.87 -2.68
N ARG A 12 -5.99 15.69 -2.87
CA ARG A 12 -5.74 16.87 -2.02
C ARG A 12 -6.81 17.95 -2.22
N ALA A 13 -7.25 18.16 -3.44
CA ALA A 13 -8.34 19.10 -3.72
C ALA A 13 -9.70 18.56 -3.23
N ARG A 14 -9.88 17.23 -3.25
CA ARG A 14 -11.12 16.59 -2.76
C ARG A 14 -11.24 16.61 -1.24
N VAL A 15 -10.12 16.61 -0.51
CA VAL A 15 -10.05 16.62 0.95
C VAL A 15 -9.21 17.80 1.41
N PRO A 16 -9.78 19.01 1.53
CA PRO A 16 -9.04 20.22 1.94
C PRO A 16 -8.35 20.09 3.30
N GLU A 17 -8.84 19.20 4.18
CA GLU A 17 -8.30 18.93 5.51
C GLU A 17 -7.05 18.04 5.49
N HIS A 18 -6.65 17.51 4.32
CA HIS A 18 -5.52 16.60 4.20
C HIS A 18 -4.21 17.07 4.88
N PRO A 19 -3.86 18.37 4.92
CA PRO A 19 -2.62 18.77 5.58
C PRO A 19 -2.64 18.47 7.09
N GLY A 20 -3.80 18.68 7.75
CA GLY A 20 -4.00 18.36 9.16
C GLY A 20 -3.97 16.84 9.41
N ILE A 21 -4.55 16.04 8.52
CA ILE A 21 -4.56 14.58 8.62
C ILE A 21 -3.13 14.04 8.48
N ILE A 22 -2.37 14.49 7.47
CA ILE A 22 -0.98 14.06 7.25
C ILE A 22 -0.08 14.48 8.43
N ALA A 23 -0.27 15.69 8.97
CA ALA A 23 0.43 16.11 10.19
C ALA A 23 0.05 15.23 11.40
N GLY A 24 -1.18 14.75 11.45
CA GLY A 24 -1.65 13.74 12.41
C GLY A 24 -0.88 12.43 12.29
N TRP A 25 -0.74 11.90 11.08
CA TRP A 25 0.05 10.67 10.85
C TRP A 25 1.49 10.79 11.34
N ALA A 26 2.15 11.93 11.03
CA ALA A 26 3.53 12.18 11.47
C ALA A 26 3.62 12.23 13.01
N ARG A 27 2.72 12.96 13.66
CA ARG A 27 2.66 13.07 15.14
C ARG A 27 2.43 11.72 15.80
N ASP A 28 1.42 10.97 15.32
CA ASP A 28 1.02 9.69 15.90
C ASP A 28 2.08 8.61 15.65
N SER A 29 2.77 8.69 14.51
CA SER A 29 3.94 7.85 14.21
C SER A 29 5.12 8.16 15.12
N ALA A 30 5.43 9.45 15.35
CA ALA A 30 6.51 9.85 16.25
C ALA A 30 6.21 9.36 17.69
N ALA A 31 5.00 9.58 18.18
CA ALA A 31 4.59 9.11 19.49
C ALA A 31 4.66 7.58 19.63
N TYR A 32 4.27 6.84 18.58
CA TYR A 32 4.40 5.37 18.60
C TYR A 32 5.84 4.91 18.67
N ARG A 33 6.75 5.56 17.93
CA ARG A 33 8.19 5.24 17.91
C ARG A 33 8.89 5.53 19.24
N GLU A 34 8.43 6.47 20.06
CA GLU A 34 8.99 6.77 21.38
C GLU A 34 8.94 5.56 22.32
N THR A 35 7.89 4.76 22.22
CA THR A 35 7.68 3.57 23.08
C THR A 35 7.93 2.25 22.36
N ASN A 36 8.01 2.27 21.02
CA ASN A 36 8.16 1.10 20.18
C ASN A 36 9.24 1.37 19.12
N ALA A 37 10.50 1.41 19.55
CA ALA A 37 11.62 1.65 18.64
C ALA A 37 11.73 0.49 17.61
N PRO A 38 11.70 0.78 16.30
CA PRO A 38 11.81 -0.27 15.29
C PRO A 38 13.26 -0.74 15.12
N ARG A 39 13.42 -1.97 14.68
CA ARG A 39 14.69 -2.44 14.11
C ARG A 39 14.78 -1.93 12.66
N VAL A 40 15.78 -1.11 12.39
CA VAL A 40 16.00 -0.59 11.02
C VAL A 40 16.80 -1.63 10.23
N ILE A 41 16.30 -2.02 9.07
CA ILE A 41 16.93 -2.99 8.18
C ILE A 41 17.16 -2.35 6.81
N ALA A 42 18.40 -2.33 6.34
CA ALA A 42 18.72 -1.91 4.98
C ALA A 42 18.36 -3.03 3.99
N TYR A 43 17.74 -2.66 2.87
CA TYR A 43 17.44 -3.58 1.78
C TYR A 43 18.14 -3.21 0.45
N GLY A 44 18.88 -2.10 0.45
CA GLY A 44 19.69 -1.61 -0.67
C GLY A 44 20.70 -0.57 -0.20
N SER A 45 21.41 0.05 -1.13
CA SER A 45 22.49 1.01 -0.85
C SER A 45 22.04 2.48 -0.78
N GLY A 46 20.83 2.80 -1.23
CA GLY A 46 20.28 4.15 -1.17
C GLY A 46 19.90 4.55 0.25
N GLU A 47 19.94 5.84 0.55
CA GLU A 47 19.57 6.39 1.86
C GLU A 47 18.12 5.99 2.25
N ARG A 48 17.22 5.97 1.28
CA ARG A 48 15.81 5.58 1.48
C ARG A 48 15.60 4.07 1.47
N HIS A 49 16.60 3.25 1.10
CA HIS A 49 16.48 1.79 0.98
C HIS A 49 16.56 1.11 2.35
N THR A 50 15.71 1.52 3.27
CA THR A 50 15.57 0.96 4.62
C THR A 50 14.12 0.70 4.95
N LEU A 51 13.86 -0.31 5.75
CA LEU A 51 12.57 -0.57 6.38
C LEU A 51 12.68 -0.52 7.91
N ASP A 52 11.61 -0.07 8.54
CA ASP A 52 11.44 -0.09 9.99
C ASP A 52 10.60 -1.31 10.36
N LEU A 53 11.20 -2.28 11.06
CA LEU A 53 10.50 -3.46 11.54
C LEU A 53 10.10 -3.27 13.01
N PHE A 54 8.79 -3.20 13.24
CA PHE A 54 8.16 -3.21 14.57
C PHE A 54 7.85 -4.66 14.92
N GLU A 55 8.72 -5.29 15.69
CA GLU A 55 8.61 -6.70 16.06
C GLU A 55 7.57 -6.90 17.16
N ALA A 56 6.70 -7.90 17.02
CA ALA A 56 5.73 -8.30 18.04
C ALA A 56 5.90 -9.76 18.45
N SER A 57 5.84 -10.70 17.50
CA SER A 57 6.03 -12.13 17.75
C SER A 57 6.77 -12.78 16.59
N ALA A 58 7.29 -14.00 16.79
CA ALA A 58 7.79 -14.81 15.69
C ALA A 58 6.60 -15.29 14.82
N GLY A 59 6.76 -15.25 13.51
CA GLY A 59 5.72 -15.69 12.57
C GLY A 59 5.60 -14.78 11.36
N PRO A 60 4.51 -14.91 10.59
CA PRO A 60 4.24 -14.06 9.44
C PRO A 60 4.26 -12.58 9.81
N ALA A 61 4.81 -11.77 8.92
CA ALA A 61 4.87 -10.32 9.09
C ALA A 61 4.00 -9.62 8.04
N VAL A 62 3.57 -8.42 8.37
CA VAL A 62 2.93 -7.50 7.44
C VAL A 62 3.98 -6.50 6.96
N MET A 63 4.09 -6.30 5.65
CA MET A 63 4.80 -5.16 5.09
C MET A 63 3.76 -4.10 4.71
N PHE A 64 3.76 -2.96 5.41
CA PHE A 64 2.88 -1.84 5.09
C PHE A 64 3.63 -0.81 4.23
N ILE A 65 3.21 -0.65 2.98
CA ILE A 65 3.82 0.24 1.99
C ILE A 65 3.02 1.55 1.94
N HIS A 66 3.73 2.66 2.13
CA HIS A 66 3.10 3.98 2.16
C HIS A 66 2.66 4.48 0.78
N GLY A 67 1.71 5.43 0.78
CA GLY A 67 1.26 6.17 -0.38
C GLY A 67 2.09 7.42 -0.66
N GLY A 68 1.49 8.34 -1.44
CA GLY A 68 2.10 9.62 -1.81
C GLY A 68 2.38 9.73 -3.30
N TYR A 69 1.65 9.01 -4.15
CA TYR A 69 1.79 9.00 -5.61
C TYR A 69 3.22 8.71 -6.09
N TRP A 70 3.98 7.90 -5.38
CA TRP A 70 5.40 7.61 -5.66
C TRP A 70 6.28 8.87 -5.68
N GLN A 71 5.80 10.03 -5.20
CA GLN A 71 6.44 11.36 -5.30
C GLN A 71 6.68 12.02 -3.94
N ALA A 72 6.15 11.47 -2.86
CA ALA A 72 6.13 12.15 -1.56
C ALA A 72 6.06 11.17 -0.39
N LEU A 73 6.37 11.66 0.79
CA LEU A 73 6.32 10.96 2.07
C LEU A 73 7.45 9.91 2.22
N ASP A 74 7.46 9.27 3.35
CA ASP A 74 8.37 8.18 3.70
C ASP A 74 7.81 7.39 4.90
N LYS A 75 8.50 6.34 5.31
CA LYS A 75 8.11 5.45 6.40
C LYS A 75 7.86 6.15 7.74
N SER A 76 8.48 7.31 8.00
CA SER A 76 8.35 8.01 9.28
C SER A 76 6.93 8.52 9.54
N PHE A 77 6.15 8.76 8.48
CA PHE A 77 4.76 9.18 8.57
C PHE A 77 3.80 8.02 8.91
N PHE A 78 4.24 6.75 8.81
CA PHE A 78 3.33 5.60 8.83
C PHE A 78 3.64 4.58 9.91
N SER A 79 4.49 4.89 10.88
CA SER A 79 4.76 4.00 12.03
C SER A 79 3.49 3.71 12.84
N PHE A 80 2.52 4.63 12.87
CA PHE A 80 1.23 4.44 13.54
C PHE A 80 0.45 3.24 12.96
N ALA A 81 0.66 2.89 11.67
CA ALA A 81 0.00 1.76 11.03
C ALA A 81 0.42 0.40 11.61
N ALA A 82 1.55 0.35 12.31
CA ALA A 82 1.98 -0.86 13.00
C ALA A 82 1.24 -1.07 14.32
N ARG A 83 0.67 -0.02 14.93
CA ARG A 83 0.16 -0.04 16.30
C ARG A 83 -0.91 -1.09 16.54
N GLY A 84 -1.96 -1.11 15.72
CA GLY A 84 -3.07 -2.04 15.88
C GLY A 84 -2.64 -3.50 15.66
N LEU A 85 -1.85 -3.76 14.62
CA LEU A 85 -1.35 -5.10 14.30
C LEU A 85 -0.34 -5.60 15.33
N ASN A 86 0.56 -4.77 15.83
CA ASN A 86 1.49 -5.17 16.90
C ASN A 86 0.72 -5.55 18.20
N ALA A 87 -0.35 -4.83 18.53
CA ALA A 87 -1.20 -5.19 19.67
C ALA A 87 -1.90 -6.55 19.48
N LEU A 88 -2.10 -6.99 18.25
CA LEU A 88 -2.59 -8.34 17.90
C LEU A 88 -1.47 -9.39 17.79
N GLY A 89 -0.22 -9.03 18.10
CA GLY A 89 0.92 -9.92 18.03
C GLY A 89 1.52 -10.10 16.63
N VAL A 90 1.17 -9.25 15.67
CA VAL A 90 1.66 -9.31 14.29
C VAL A 90 2.79 -8.30 14.09
N SER A 91 3.95 -8.76 13.64
CA SER A 91 5.08 -7.89 13.29
C SER A 91 4.80 -7.08 12.03
N VAL A 92 5.21 -5.81 12.01
CA VAL A 92 4.94 -4.91 10.88
C VAL A 92 6.23 -4.24 10.42
N ALA A 93 6.52 -4.34 9.13
CA ALA A 93 7.61 -3.63 8.47
C ALA A 93 7.06 -2.47 7.63
N VAL A 94 7.66 -1.30 7.75
CA VAL A 94 7.32 -0.12 6.95
C VAL A 94 8.55 0.30 6.15
N PRO A 95 8.62 0.03 4.83
CA PRO A 95 9.72 0.46 3.98
C PRO A 95 9.57 1.93 3.57
N SER A 96 10.71 2.64 3.37
CA SER A 96 10.80 3.78 2.46
C SER A 96 11.26 3.28 1.09
N TYR A 97 11.13 4.10 0.07
CA TYR A 97 11.61 3.88 -1.30
C TYR A 97 11.95 5.23 -1.94
N ASP A 98 12.73 5.25 -3.02
CA ASP A 98 13.04 6.47 -3.76
C ASP A 98 11.78 7.03 -4.44
N LEU A 99 11.81 8.29 -4.79
CA LEU A 99 10.63 9.00 -5.27
C LEU A 99 10.81 9.48 -6.72
N CYS A 100 9.72 9.52 -7.48
CA CYS A 100 9.67 10.24 -8.74
C CYS A 100 9.83 11.76 -8.50
N PRO A 101 10.53 12.50 -9.36
CA PRO A 101 11.06 12.09 -10.66
C PRO A 101 12.49 11.52 -10.63
N ASP A 102 13.12 11.37 -9.45
CA ASP A 102 14.52 10.92 -9.35
C ASP A 102 14.70 9.48 -9.83
N VAL A 103 13.62 8.67 -9.73
CA VAL A 103 13.51 7.30 -10.25
C VAL A 103 12.16 7.11 -10.96
N ARG A 104 12.00 6.01 -11.69
CA ARG A 104 10.74 5.62 -12.34
C ARG A 104 9.93 4.71 -11.42
N ILE A 105 8.61 4.58 -11.67
CA ILE A 105 7.75 3.67 -10.88
C ILE A 105 8.26 2.23 -10.96
N GLY A 106 8.77 1.80 -12.12
CA GLY A 106 9.38 0.48 -12.27
C GLY A 106 10.56 0.23 -11.33
N ASP A 107 11.42 1.25 -11.12
CA ASP A 107 12.53 1.16 -10.17
C ASP A 107 12.02 1.01 -8.72
N ILE A 108 10.93 1.72 -8.39
CA ILE A 108 10.29 1.63 -7.06
C ILE A 108 9.71 0.22 -6.84
N VAL A 109 9.11 -0.39 -7.86
CA VAL A 109 8.62 -1.79 -7.78
C VAL A 109 9.78 -2.73 -7.43
N GLU A 110 10.96 -2.60 -8.08
CA GLU A 110 12.14 -3.41 -7.79
C GLU A 110 12.72 -3.15 -6.39
N GLN A 111 12.68 -1.90 -5.92
CA GLN A 111 13.09 -1.55 -4.57
C GLN A 111 12.19 -2.22 -3.52
N ILE A 112 10.88 -2.19 -3.71
CA ILE A 112 9.92 -2.86 -2.80
C ILE A 112 10.05 -4.39 -2.88
N ARG A 113 10.35 -4.96 -4.06
CA ARG A 113 10.69 -6.37 -4.21
C ARG A 113 11.91 -6.75 -3.34
N SER A 114 12.94 -5.92 -3.38
CA SER A 114 14.13 -6.10 -2.56
C SER A 114 13.82 -6.01 -1.07
N ALA A 115 12.97 -5.05 -0.65
CA ALA A 115 12.51 -4.92 0.73
C ALA A 115 11.71 -6.15 1.18
N CYS A 116 10.82 -6.66 0.32
CA CYS A 116 10.04 -7.87 0.57
C CYS A 116 10.94 -9.09 0.79
N ALA A 117 11.93 -9.28 -0.09
CA ALA A 117 12.90 -10.38 0.03
C ALA A 117 13.75 -10.28 1.30
N VAL A 118 14.16 -9.07 1.70
CA VAL A 118 14.91 -8.84 2.94
C VAL A 118 14.03 -9.13 4.17
N LEU A 119 12.80 -8.68 4.18
CA LEU A 119 11.86 -8.94 5.27
C LEU A 119 11.58 -10.45 5.40
N HIS A 120 11.33 -11.15 4.28
CA HIS A 120 11.14 -12.60 4.28
C HIS A 120 12.33 -13.34 4.91
N ARG A 121 13.56 -12.97 4.54
CA ARG A 121 14.76 -13.56 5.16
C ARG A 121 14.89 -13.22 6.65
N ALA A 122 14.51 -12.01 7.05
CA ALA A 122 14.61 -11.55 8.44
C ALA A 122 13.62 -12.24 9.38
N THR A 123 12.44 -12.60 8.88
CA THR A 123 11.37 -13.26 9.64
C THR A 123 11.31 -14.76 9.43
N ASN A 124 11.92 -15.27 8.36
CA ASN A 124 11.83 -16.66 7.89
C ASN A 124 10.36 -17.15 7.77
N ALA A 125 9.48 -16.28 7.35
CA ALA A 125 8.03 -16.54 7.26
C ALA A 125 7.42 -15.85 6.02
N PRO A 126 6.24 -16.29 5.57
CA PRO A 126 5.48 -15.58 4.53
C PRO A 126 5.17 -14.14 4.95
N ILE A 127 4.94 -13.28 3.96
CA ILE A 127 4.66 -11.86 4.17
C ILE A 127 3.27 -11.53 3.63
N VAL A 128 2.42 -10.92 4.44
CA VAL A 128 1.23 -10.24 3.95
C VAL A 128 1.63 -8.82 3.54
N VAL A 129 1.37 -8.45 2.30
CA VAL A 129 1.73 -7.12 1.80
C VAL A 129 0.51 -6.22 1.89
N ALA A 130 0.57 -5.22 2.74
CA ALA A 130 -0.46 -4.18 2.85
C ALA A 130 0.09 -2.87 2.30
N GLY A 131 -0.78 -1.99 1.79
CA GLY A 131 -0.33 -0.70 1.33
C GLY A 131 -1.48 0.25 1.01
N HIS A 132 -1.19 1.54 1.06
CA HIS A 132 -2.17 2.58 0.82
C HIS A 132 -1.86 3.38 -0.44
N SER A 133 -2.86 3.65 -1.28
CA SER A 133 -2.72 4.47 -2.48
C SER A 133 -1.63 3.91 -3.43
N ALA A 134 -0.57 4.64 -3.74
CA ALA A 134 0.60 4.11 -4.45
C ALA A 134 1.18 2.85 -3.78
N GLY A 135 1.12 2.76 -2.44
CA GLY A 135 1.48 1.54 -1.70
C GLY A 135 0.52 0.38 -1.94
N GLY A 136 -0.75 0.65 -2.20
CA GLY A 136 -1.73 -0.37 -2.60
C GLY A 136 -1.44 -0.96 -3.99
N HIS A 137 -0.99 -0.12 -4.93
CA HIS A 137 -0.44 -0.57 -6.20
C HIS A 137 0.78 -1.49 -5.99
N LEU A 138 1.76 -1.03 -5.20
CA LEU A 138 2.98 -1.81 -4.92
C LEU A 138 2.66 -3.13 -4.21
N ALA A 139 1.65 -3.15 -3.33
CA ALA A 139 1.19 -4.38 -2.67
C ALA A 139 0.63 -5.39 -3.68
N ALA A 140 -0.17 -4.94 -4.66
CA ALA A 140 -0.67 -5.78 -5.73
C ALA A 140 0.47 -6.30 -6.63
N CYS A 141 1.47 -5.45 -6.95
CA CYS A 141 2.66 -5.88 -7.68
C CYS A 141 3.40 -7.00 -6.94
N MET A 142 3.61 -6.87 -5.64
CA MET A 142 4.28 -7.91 -4.84
C MET A 142 3.44 -9.19 -4.76
N LEU A 143 2.13 -9.09 -4.59
CA LEU A 143 1.25 -10.26 -4.61
C LEU A 143 1.41 -11.04 -5.92
N ALA A 144 1.43 -10.35 -7.06
CA ALA A 144 1.55 -10.98 -8.38
C ALA A 144 2.89 -11.67 -8.60
N THR A 145 3.99 -11.07 -8.10
CA THR A 145 5.34 -11.45 -8.52
C THR A 145 6.16 -12.21 -7.46
N GLU A 146 5.84 -12.08 -6.17
CA GLU A 146 6.65 -12.67 -5.10
C GLU A 146 6.01 -13.94 -4.55
N ALA A 147 6.73 -15.08 -4.65
CA ALA A 147 6.26 -16.37 -4.16
C ALA A 147 6.00 -16.39 -2.64
N HIS A 148 6.76 -15.59 -1.88
CA HIS A 148 6.63 -15.49 -0.42
C HIS A 148 5.60 -14.45 0.05
N ALA A 149 4.86 -13.85 -0.88
CA ALA A 149 3.72 -12.96 -0.62
C ALA A 149 2.41 -13.66 -1.02
N PRO A 150 1.81 -14.49 -0.16
CA PRO A 150 0.59 -15.24 -0.47
C PRO A 150 -0.69 -14.39 -0.34
N ALA A 151 -0.61 -13.23 0.32
CA ALA A 151 -1.77 -12.36 0.53
C ALA A 151 -1.40 -10.89 0.44
N ALA A 152 -2.35 -10.07 -0.08
CA ALA A 152 -2.25 -8.62 -0.06
C ALA A 152 -3.53 -7.96 0.48
N TYR A 153 -3.35 -6.81 1.14
CA TYR A 153 -4.41 -5.92 1.60
C TYR A 153 -4.17 -4.53 1.02
N ALA A 154 -4.77 -4.26 -0.13
CA ALA A 154 -4.54 -3.04 -0.89
C ALA A 154 -5.61 -2.00 -0.57
N ILE A 155 -5.21 -0.90 0.08
CA ILE A 155 -6.11 0.18 0.50
C ILE A 155 -6.03 1.29 -0.53
N SER A 156 -7.16 1.60 -1.20
CA SER A 156 -7.28 2.68 -2.19
C SER A 156 -6.18 2.61 -3.27
N GLY A 157 -5.88 1.40 -3.75
CA GLY A 157 -4.79 1.14 -4.69
C GLY A 157 -5.07 1.70 -6.09
N LEU A 158 -3.99 1.95 -6.82
CA LEU A 158 -4.01 2.37 -8.22
C LEU A 158 -3.60 1.15 -9.07
N PHE A 159 -4.56 0.48 -9.69
CA PHE A 159 -4.31 -0.79 -10.38
C PHE A 159 -4.25 -0.65 -11.90
N GLU A 160 -4.68 0.50 -12.44
CA GLU A 160 -4.59 0.92 -13.83
C GLU A 160 -3.96 2.30 -13.88
N LEU A 161 -2.78 2.44 -14.49
CA LEU A 161 -2.00 3.67 -14.46
C LEU A 161 -2.24 4.59 -15.66
N ALA A 162 -2.78 4.08 -16.77
CA ALA A 162 -3.05 4.87 -17.97
C ALA A 162 -3.90 6.14 -17.70
N PRO A 163 -4.91 6.13 -16.81
CA PRO A 163 -5.66 7.32 -16.46
C PRO A 163 -4.85 8.45 -15.83
N LEU A 164 -3.65 8.18 -15.30
CA LEU A 164 -2.77 9.20 -14.71
C LEU A 164 -2.01 10.01 -15.77
N ILE A 165 -1.84 9.49 -16.99
CA ILE A 165 -1.04 10.12 -18.05
C ILE A 165 -1.49 11.56 -18.34
N PRO A 166 -2.80 11.86 -18.51
CA PRO A 166 -3.26 13.21 -18.82
C PRO A 166 -3.41 14.13 -17.59
N THR A 167 -2.99 13.69 -16.39
CA THR A 167 -3.11 14.48 -15.16
C THR A 167 -1.81 15.22 -14.81
N SER A 168 -1.90 16.25 -13.98
CA SER A 168 -0.74 16.99 -13.46
C SER A 168 0.22 16.11 -12.64
N LEU A 169 -0.25 14.98 -12.11
CA LEU A 169 0.61 13.99 -11.43
C LEU A 169 1.71 13.47 -12.36
N ASN A 170 1.43 13.38 -13.65
CA ASN A 170 2.36 12.82 -14.62
C ASN A 170 3.57 13.72 -14.91
N GLU A 171 3.54 14.98 -14.55
CA GLU A 171 4.71 15.88 -14.67
C GLU A 171 5.94 15.32 -13.94
N LYS A 172 5.73 14.62 -12.82
CA LYS A 172 6.78 13.95 -12.04
C LYS A 172 6.89 12.45 -12.31
N LEU A 173 5.78 11.78 -12.57
CA LEU A 173 5.79 10.33 -12.84
C LEU A 173 6.46 10.03 -14.18
N GLY A 174 6.23 10.88 -15.17
CA GLY A 174 6.76 10.74 -16.51
C GLY A 174 6.25 9.48 -17.23
N LEU A 175 5.09 8.96 -16.87
CA LEU A 175 4.49 7.78 -17.49
C LEU A 175 4.21 8.02 -18.97
N ASP A 176 4.62 7.10 -19.81
CA ASP A 176 4.08 6.92 -21.15
C ASP A 176 3.08 5.74 -21.19
N ALA A 177 2.46 5.52 -22.34
CA ALA A 177 1.45 4.48 -22.49
C ALA A 177 2.01 3.07 -22.26
N ALA A 178 3.24 2.81 -22.70
CA ALA A 178 3.87 1.49 -22.58
C ALA A 178 4.23 1.17 -21.13
N GLU A 179 4.79 2.15 -20.41
CA GLU A 179 5.11 1.98 -18.99
C GLU A 179 3.84 1.88 -18.14
N ALA A 180 2.83 2.71 -18.42
CA ALA A 180 1.55 2.63 -17.73
C ALA A 180 0.88 1.27 -17.92
N GLU A 181 0.89 0.69 -19.13
CA GLU A 181 0.39 -0.66 -19.39
C GLU A 181 1.19 -1.71 -18.62
N ALA A 182 2.53 -1.67 -18.75
CA ALA A 182 3.42 -2.64 -18.13
C ALA A 182 3.34 -2.66 -16.59
N LEU A 183 3.04 -1.51 -15.97
CA LEU A 183 2.97 -1.36 -14.51
C LEU A 183 1.54 -1.31 -13.95
N SER A 184 0.54 -1.70 -14.72
CA SER A 184 -0.86 -1.80 -14.29
C SER A 184 -1.21 -3.22 -13.86
N PRO A 185 -1.24 -3.54 -12.55
CA PRO A 185 -1.56 -4.90 -12.08
C PRO A 185 -2.92 -5.40 -12.54
N LEU A 186 -3.86 -4.51 -12.81
CA LEU A 186 -5.18 -4.87 -13.37
C LEU A 186 -5.08 -5.61 -14.71
N LEU A 187 -4.01 -5.37 -15.46
CA LEU A 187 -3.77 -5.98 -16.78
C LEU A 187 -2.89 -7.24 -16.70
N TRP A 188 -2.41 -7.58 -15.52
CA TRP A 188 -1.54 -8.74 -15.35
C TRP A 188 -2.34 -10.04 -15.14
N PRO A 189 -1.75 -11.20 -15.43
CA PRO A 189 -2.33 -12.48 -15.02
C PRO A 189 -2.60 -12.50 -13.51
N ALA A 190 -3.76 -12.98 -13.11
CA ALA A 190 -4.10 -13.13 -11.71
C ALA A 190 -3.14 -14.12 -11.01
N PRO A 191 -2.70 -13.83 -9.79
CA PRO A 191 -1.89 -14.76 -9.02
C PRO A 191 -2.77 -15.89 -8.45
N GLU A 192 -2.95 -16.97 -9.20
CA GLU A 192 -3.81 -18.09 -8.85
C GLU A 192 -3.55 -18.60 -7.43
N GLY A 193 -4.62 -18.83 -6.68
CA GLY A 193 -4.58 -19.34 -5.31
C GLY A 193 -4.09 -18.35 -4.25
N LYS A 194 -3.73 -17.12 -4.61
CA LYS A 194 -3.38 -16.07 -3.65
C LYS A 194 -4.58 -15.21 -3.26
N LEU A 195 -4.43 -14.45 -2.17
CA LEU A 195 -5.50 -13.67 -1.54
C LEU A 195 -5.32 -12.17 -1.80
N LEU A 196 -6.33 -11.50 -2.34
CA LEU A 196 -6.35 -10.04 -2.48
C LEU A 196 -7.59 -9.44 -1.82
N ASP A 197 -7.39 -8.65 -0.78
CA ASP A 197 -8.41 -7.71 -0.31
C ASP A 197 -8.13 -6.33 -0.92
N ALA A 198 -9.06 -5.79 -1.72
CA ALA A 198 -9.02 -4.41 -2.20
C ALA A 198 -10.09 -3.59 -1.45
N VAL A 199 -9.61 -2.63 -0.66
CA VAL A 199 -10.42 -1.82 0.23
C VAL A 199 -10.32 -0.36 -0.19
N VAL A 200 -11.40 0.39 -0.13
CA VAL A 200 -11.44 1.79 -0.56
C VAL A 200 -12.36 2.59 0.35
N GLY A 201 -12.10 3.88 0.53
CA GLY A 201 -13.01 4.75 1.27
C GLY A 201 -14.25 5.08 0.44
N GLY A 202 -15.45 4.93 1.03
CA GLY A 202 -16.72 5.18 0.34
C GLY A 202 -16.95 6.65 -0.08
N GLN A 203 -16.12 7.60 0.39
CA GLN A 203 -16.15 9.00 -0.03
C GLN A 203 -15.02 9.35 -1.03
N GLU A 204 -14.30 8.36 -1.54
CA GLU A 204 -13.28 8.59 -2.57
C GLU A 204 -13.88 8.89 -3.94
N SER A 205 -13.03 9.17 -4.92
CA SER A 205 -13.51 9.42 -6.28
C SER A 205 -14.03 8.17 -6.96
N GLY A 206 -14.85 8.36 -8.01
CA GLY A 206 -15.36 7.24 -8.80
C GLY A 206 -14.27 6.36 -9.39
N GLU A 207 -13.11 6.92 -9.71
CA GLU A 207 -11.98 6.17 -10.24
C GLU A 207 -11.33 5.25 -9.19
N TYR A 208 -11.19 5.66 -7.92
CA TYR A 208 -10.68 4.77 -6.88
C TYR A 208 -11.65 3.62 -6.58
N LEU A 209 -12.95 3.90 -6.53
CA LEU A 209 -13.99 2.87 -6.39
C LEU A 209 -13.97 1.90 -7.58
N ARG A 210 -13.94 2.43 -8.81
CA ARG A 210 -13.89 1.64 -10.04
C ARG A 210 -12.67 0.72 -10.08
N GLN A 211 -11.48 1.28 -9.82
CA GLN A 211 -10.24 0.51 -9.90
C GLN A 211 -10.19 -0.61 -8.86
N SER A 212 -10.65 -0.36 -7.63
CA SER A 212 -10.70 -1.38 -6.58
C SER A 212 -11.68 -2.51 -6.92
N ALA A 213 -12.88 -2.17 -7.44
CA ALA A 213 -13.86 -3.15 -7.87
C ALA A 213 -13.39 -3.94 -9.11
N ALA A 214 -12.82 -3.24 -10.11
CA ALA A 214 -12.32 -3.89 -11.33
C ALA A 214 -11.18 -4.87 -11.02
N MET A 215 -10.27 -4.50 -10.11
CA MET A 215 -9.15 -5.34 -9.70
C MET A 215 -9.62 -6.65 -9.06
N THR A 216 -10.57 -6.58 -8.13
CA THR A 216 -11.12 -7.77 -7.49
C THR A 216 -11.89 -8.64 -8.46
N THR A 217 -12.62 -8.05 -9.39
CA THR A 217 -13.33 -8.79 -10.43
C THR A 217 -12.34 -9.52 -11.35
N ALA A 218 -11.39 -8.80 -11.94
CA ALA A 218 -10.46 -9.37 -12.92
C ALA A 218 -9.59 -10.49 -12.33
N TRP A 219 -9.04 -10.27 -11.14
CA TRP A 219 -8.21 -11.28 -10.50
C TRP A 219 -9.03 -12.43 -9.90
N GLY A 220 -10.27 -12.17 -9.44
CA GLY A 220 -11.17 -13.22 -9.00
C GLY A 220 -11.56 -14.17 -10.13
N GLU A 221 -11.88 -13.65 -11.32
CA GLU A 221 -12.14 -14.44 -12.52
C GLU A 221 -10.89 -15.22 -12.98
N GLY A 222 -9.69 -14.68 -12.69
CA GLY A 222 -8.41 -15.31 -13.01
C GLY A 222 -7.90 -16.30 -11.96
N GLY A 223 -8.66 -16.62 -10.89
CA GLY A 223 -8.35 -17.69 -9.93
C GLY A 223 -7.70 -17.22 -8.62
N ALA A 224 -7.60 -15.92 -8.35
CA ALA A 224 -7.27 -15.41 -7.02
C ALA A 224 -8.51 -15.42 -6.10
N GLU A 225 -8.31 -15.59 -4.79
CA GLU A 225 -9.37 -15.32 -3.80
C GLU A 225 -9.43 -13.82 -3.54
N THR A 226 -10.50 -13.15 -3.97
CA THR A 226 -10.59 -11.69 -3.89
C THR A 226 -11.72 -11.23 -2.98
N ARG A 227 -11.53 -10.06 -2.33
CA ARG A 227 -12.55 -9.37 -1.54
C ARG A 227 -12.51 -7.88 -1.84
N TYR A 228 -13.67 -7.31 -2.15
CA TYR A 228 -13.90 -5.88 -2.26
C TYR A 228 -14.60 -5.33 -1.02
N GLU A 229 -14.17 -4.16 -0.53
CA GLU A 229 -14.82 -3.50 0.59
C GLU A 229 -14.77 -1.97 0.45
N GLU A 230 -15.92 -1.32 0.65
CA GLU A 230 -16.01 0.13 0.83
C GLU A 230 -16.13 0.46 2.32
N ILE A 231 -15.24 1.31 2.83
CA ILE A 231 -15.32 1.78 4.21
C ILE A 231 -16.20 3.03 4.24
N GLU A 232 -17.41 2.87 4.76
CA GLU A 232 -18.39 3.94 4.84
C GLU A 232 -17.82 5.19 5.56
N GLY A 233 -18.06 6.37 4.98
CA GLY A 233 -17.66 7.65 5.55
C GLY A 233 -16.15 7.96 5.48
N ALA A 234 -15.32 7.03 5.02
CA ALA A 234 -13.89 7.26 4.87
C ALA A 234 -13.56 7.93 3.54
N ASN A 235 -12.66 8.91 3.58
CA ASN A 235 -12.02 9.49 2.40
C ASN A 235 -10.61 8.92 2.22
N HIS A 236 -9.92 9.30 1.14
CA HIS A 236 -8.59 8.80 0.78
C HIS A 236 -7.52 8.92 1.88
N PHE A 237 -7.65 9.86 2.81
CA PHE A 237 -6.68 10.05 3.89
C PHE A 237 -7.13 9.41 5.21
N THR A 238 -8.43 9.33 5.46
CA THR A 238 -8.96 8.76 6.70
C THR A 238 -9.12 7.24 6.64
N VAL A 239 -9.13 6.65 5.45
CA VAL A 239 -9.34 5.21 5.23
C VAL A 239 -8.31 4.33 5.96
N ILE A 240 -7.11 4.83 6.23
CA ILE A 240 -6.05 4.11 6.95
C ILE A 240 -6.05 4.34 8.48
N ALA A 241 -6.90 5.23 8.99
CA ALA A 241 -6.96 5.50 10.44
C ALA A 241 -7.24 4.24 11.28
N PRO A 242 -8.06 3.26 10.82
CA PRO A 242 -8.31 2.03 11.56
C PRO A 242 -7.07 1.18 11.85
N LEU A 243 -5.96 1.34 11.12
CA LEU A 243 -4.70 0.62 11.39
C LEU A 243 -4.10 0.92 12.76
N ALA A 244 -4.46 2.05 13.37
CA ALA A 244 -4.02 2.41 14.72
C ALA A 244 -4.80 1.68 15.84
N ASP A 245 -5.88 0.99 15.53
CA ASP A 245 -6.78 0.34 16.49
C ASP A 245 -6.82 -1.18 16.29
N ALA A 246 -6.37 -1.94 17.28
CA ALA A 246 -6.39 -3.40 17.28
C ALA A 246 -7.81 -3.99 17.17
N ALA A 247 -8.83 -3.29 17.67
CA ALA A 247 -10.23 -3.74 17.61
C ALA A 247 -10.90 -3.38 16.27
N SER A 248 -10.20 -2.74 15.35
CA SER A 248 -10.77 -2.40 14.04
C SER A 248 -10.95 -3.65 13.17
N PRO A 249 -12.03 -3.73 12.39
CA PRO A 249 -12.22 -4.81 11.41
C PRO A 249 -11.03 -4.93 10.42
N MET A 250 -10.40 -3.81 10.09
CA MET A 250 -9.22 -3.77 9.22
C MET A 250 -8.03 -4.52 9.84
N CYS A 251 -7.65 -4.21 11.07
CA CYS A 251 -6.56 -4.90 11.76
C CYS A 251 -6.87 -6.38 11.97
N GLU A 252 -8.10 -6.71 12.38
CA GLU A 252 -8.53 -8.10 12.54
C GLU A 252 -8.43 -8.88 11.22
N ARG A 253 -8.87 -8.26 10.10
CA ARG A 253 -8.80 -8.90 8.79
C ARG A 253 -7.35 -9.10 8.32
N ILE A 254 -6.48 -8.10 8.45
CA ILE A 254 -5.07 -8.25 8.09
C ILE A 254 -4.40 -9.35 8.95
N ALA A 255 -4.68 -9.39 10.25
CA ALA A 255 -4.22 -10.46 11.13
C ALA A 255 -4.77 -11.85 10.77
N GLN A 256 -5.98 -11.94 10.21
CA GLN A 256 -6.51 -13.20 9.65
C GLN A 256 -5.73 -13.62 8.40
N LEU A 257 -5.37 -12.69 7.52
CA LEU A 257 -4.55 -12.98 6.35
C LEU A 257 -3.18 -13.56 6.75
N THR A 258 -2.55 -13.04 7.80
CA THR A 258 -1.26 -13.59 8.28
C THR A 258 -1.37 -15.02 8.81
N ARG A 259 -2.54 -15.44 9.28
CA ARG A 259 -2.77 -16.83 9.74
C ARG A 259 -3.08 -17.81 8.60
N LYS A 260 -3.50 -17.31 7.45
CA LYS A 260 -3.76 -18.10 6.23
C LYS A 260 -2.52 -18.21 5.33
N ALA A 261 -1.55 -17.27 5.49
CA ALA A 261 -0.29 -17.21 4.78
C ALA A 261 0.70 -18.23 5.32
#